data_d53c488ab7329b67a66d2b7a96b304b3
#
_entry.id   d53c488ab7329b67a66d2b7a96b304b3
#
_cell.length_a   1.000
_cell.length_b   1.000
_cell.length_c   1.000
_cell.angle_alpha   90.00
_cell.angle_beta   90.00
_cell.angle_gamma   90.00
#
_symmetry.space_group_name_H-M   'P 1'
#
loop_
_entity.id
_entity.type
_entity.pdbx_description
1 polymer ?
#
loop_
_entity_poly.entity_id
_entity_poly.type
_entity_poly.pdbx_seq_one_letter_code
_entity_poly.pdbx_strand_id
1 'polypeptide(L)'
;MNPVDKPGKTGALMPVEEALQRLLEIAEAAPIREQQVLPLAACDGRILAQDLISTLDLPPWPNSAMDGYALRLCDWAGEPLVVSQRIFAGQAPAPLADGTCARIFTGAPVPEGADCVEMQENAVVHADERVSFTEPLHIDQNIRPQGQETTVGELV
;
A
#
# COMPACT_ATOMS: atom_id res chain seq x y z
N MET A 1 -41.32 -3.53 -58.20
CA MET A 1 -40.18 -2.67 -58.14
C MET A 1 -40.41 -1.70 -56.97
N ASN A 2 -39.87 -2.01 -55.80
CA ASN A 2 -39.98 -1.14 -54.64
C ASN A 2 -38.91 -0.02 -54.73
N PRO A 3 -39.27 1.25 -54.48
CA PRO A 3 -38.29 2.30 -54.43
C PRO A 3 -37.39 2.15 -53.20
N VAL A 4 -36.10 2.05 -53.47
CA VAL A 4 -35.05 2.04 -52.45
C VAL A 4 -35.11 3.39 -51.71
N ASP A 5 -35.38 3.33 -50.40
CA ASP A 5 -35.27 4.48 -49.50
C ASP A 5 -33.88 5.10 -49.60
N LYS A 6 -33.85 6.39 -49.93
CA LYS A 6 -32.61 7.20 -49.89
C LYS A 6 -32.17 7.35 -48.44
N PRO A 7 -30.87 7.16 -48.13
CA PRO A 7 -30.40 7.41 -46.80
C PRO A 7 -30.65 8.89 -46.45
N GLY A 8 -31.30 9.08 -45.31
CA GLY A 8 -31.62 10.39 -44.75
C GLY A 8 -30.38 11.26 -44.56
N LYS A 9 -30.58 12.56 -44.61
CA LYS A 9 -29.61 13.64 -44.46
C LYS A 9 -28.58 13.29 -43.38
N THR A 10 -27.30 13.36 -43.72
CA THR A 10 -26.20 13.38 -42.77
C THR A 10 -26.43 14.60 -41.86
N GLY A 11 -27.04 14.38 -40.71
CA GLY A 11 -27.07 15.36 -39.64
C GLY A 11 -25.62 15.75 -39.27
N ALA A 12 -25.41 17.00 -38.99
CA ALA A 12 -24.11 17.42 -38.48
C ALA A 12 -23.71 16.53 -37.29
N LEU A 13 -22.44 16.09 -37.27
CA LEU A 13 -21.91 15.32 -36.14
C LEU A 13 -22.10 16.12 -34.85
N MET A 14 -22.60 15.43 -33.82
CA MET A 14 -22.77 16.03 -32.50
C MET A 14 -21.39 16.24 -31.85
N PRO A 15 -21.10 17.41 -31.25
CA PRO A 15 -19.91 17.59 -30.45
C PRO A 15 -19.81 16.57 -29.31
N VAL A 16 -18.58 16.16 -28.97
CA VAL A 16 -18.36 15.13 -27.94
C VAL A 16 -18.93 15.56 -26.59
N GLU A 17 -18.80 16.83 -26.24
CA GLU A 17 -19.30 17.40 -24.99
C GLU A 17 -20.83 17.29 -24.92
N GLU A 18 -21.52 17.59 -26.02
CA GLU A 18 -22.98 17.48 -26.10
C GLU A 18 -23.43 16.00 -26.03
N ALA A 19 -22.70 15.10 -26.68
CA ALA A 19 -22.99 13.66 -26.61
C ALA A 19 -22.82 13.14 -25.19
N LEU A 20 -21.73 13.54 -24.51
CA LEU A 20 -21.47 13.15 -23.11
C LEU A 20 -22.55 13.67 -22.17
N GLN A 21 -22.93 14.95 -22.32
CA GLN A 21 -23.98 15.56 -21.49
C GLN A 21 -25.31 14.79 -21.65
N ARG A 22 -25.71 14.44 -22.86
CA ARG A 22 -26.93 13.65 -23.12
C ARG A 22 -26.87 12.24 -22.52
N LEU A 23 -25.71 11.60 -22.55
CA LEU A 23 -25.52 10.28 -21.92
C LEU A 23 -25.66 10.38 -20.41
N LEU A 24 -25.11 11.40 -19.78
CA LEU A 24 -25.26 11.64 -18.34
C LEU A 24 -26.71 11.90 -17.95
N GLU A 25 -27.44 12.74 -18.71
CA GLU A 25 -28.87 13.00 -18.48
C GLU A 25 -29.73 11.73 -18.60
N ILE A 26 -29.42 10.85 -19.57
CA ILE A 26 -30.10 9.55 -19.71
C ILE A 26 -29.79 8.64 -18.51
N ALA A 27 -28.53 8.61 -18.07
CA ALA A 27 -28.12 7.79 -16.93
C ALA A 27 -28.77 8.27 -15.62
N GLU A 28 -28.86 9.57 -15.40
CA GLU A 28 -29.55 10.16 -14.23
C GLU A 28 -31.07 9.86 -14.25
N ALA A 29 -31.70 9.87 -15.43
CA ALA A 29 -33.13 9.59 -15.58
C ALA A 29 -33.47 8.10 -15.39
N ALA A 30 -32.50 7.19 -15.56
CA ALA A 30 -32.71 5.75 -15.48
C ALA A 30 -31.70 5.08 -14.52
N PRO A 31 -31.65 5.44 -13.23
CA PRO A 31 -30.72 4.86 -12.27
C PRO A 31 -31.01 3.38 -12.06
N ILE A 32 -29.95 2.57 -12.00
CA ILE A 32 -30.03 1.18 -11.57
C ILE A 32 -30.39 1.15 -10.09
N ARG A 33 -31.53 0.55 -9.74
CA ARG A 33 -32.05 0.47 -8.36
C ARG A 33 -31.98 -0.93 -7.77
N GLU A 34 -31.82 -1.94 -8.63
CA GLU A 34 -31.71 -3.33 -8.19
C GLU A 34 -30.37 -3.59 -7.54
N GLN A 35 -30.41 -4.18 -6.34
CA GLN A 35 -29.23 -4.55 -5.57
C GLN A 35 -29.24 -6.04 -5.30
N GLN A 36 -28.07 -6.65 -5.30
CA GLN A 36 -27.85 -8.06 -5.04
C GLN A 36 -26.69 -8.25 -4.06
N VAL A 37 -26.83 -9.19 -3.15
CA VAL A 37 -25.70 -9.65 -2.31
C VAL A 37 -25.08 -10.86 -3.02
N LEU A 38 -23.82 -10.72 -3.38
CA LEU A 38 -23.08 -11.74 -4.12
C LEU A 38 -21.80 -12.16 -3.36
N PRO A 39 -21.36 -13.41 -3.52
CA PRO A 39 -20.02 -13.78 -3.09
C PRO A 39 -18.97 -12.94 -3.82
N LEU A 40 -17.84 -12.64 -3.17
CA LEU A 40 -16.78 -11.78 -3.73
C LEU A 40 -16.33 -12.23 -5.13
N ALA A 41 -16.17 -13.54 -5.35
CA ALA A 41 -15.80 -14.11 -6.65
C ALA A 41 -16.80 -13.84 -7.79
N ALA A 42 -18.03 -13.43 -7.48
CA ALA A 42 -19.07 -13.08 -8.44
C ALA A 42 -19.28 -11.57 -8.61
N CYS A 43 -18.45 -10.75 -7.96
CA CYS A 43 -18.56 -9.29 -7.98
C CYS A 43 -17.81 -8.64 -9.15
N ASP A 44 -17.00 -9.37 -9.89
CA ASP A 44 -16.29 -8.85 -11.05
C ASP A 44 -17.25 -8.26 -12.07
N GLY A 45 -16.95 -7.04 -12.56
CA GLY A 45 -17.80 -6.29 -13.49
C GLY A 45 -19.09 -5.72 -12.87
N ARG A 46 -19.27 -5.77 -11.54
CA ARG A 46 -20.41 -5.17 -10.84
C ARG A 46 -20.04 -3.79 -10.27
N ILE A 47 -21.08 -2.99 -10.05
CA ILE A 47 -20.96 -1.67 -9.41
C ILE A 47 -21.38 -1.82 -7.96
N LEU A 48 -20.56 -1.29 -7.03
CA LEU A 48 -20.89 -1.28 -5.60
C LEU A 48 -22.17 -0.47 -5.37
N ALA A 49 -23.10 -1.04 -4.58
CA ALA A 49 -24.37 -0.41 -4.24
C ALA A 49 -24.26 0.47 -2.97
N GLN A 50 -23.13 0.41 -2.29
CA GLN A 50 -22.83 1.22 -1.10
C GLN A 50 -21.33 1.49 -1.02
N ASP A 51 -20.99 2.54 -0.29
CA ASP A 51 -19.60 2.85 0.00
C ASP A 51 -18.93 1.72 0.78
N LEU A 52 -17.69 1.43 0.44
CA LEU A 52 -16.85 0.49 1.16
C LEU A 52 -15.93 1.28 2.09
N ILE A 53 -16.17 1.13 3.39
CA ILE A 53 -15.38 1.80 4.43
C ILE A 53 -14.39 0.80 5.02
N SER A 54 -13.12 1.19 5.08
CA SER A 54 -12.09 0.33 5.66
C SER A 54 -12.35 0.09 7.15
N THR A 55 -12.27 -1.17 7.55
CA THR A 55 -12.41 -1.60 8.96
C THR A 55 -11.06 -1.85 9.64
N LEU A 56 -9.95 -1.65 8.89
CA LEU A 56 -8.60 -1.87 9.39
C LEU A 56 -7.62 -0.92 8.70
N ASP A 57 -6.49 -0.68 9.35
CA ASP A 57 -5.36 0.01 8.73
C ASP A 57 -4.59 -0.93 7.81
N LEU A 58 -4.10 -0.42 6.67
CA LEU A 58 -3.22 -1.15 5.76
C LEU A 58 -1.94 -0.34 5.51
N PRO A 59 -0.77 -0.87 5.85
CA PRO A 59 -0.54 -2.08 6.66
C PRO A 59 -1.04 -1.90 8.11
N PRO A 60 -1.35 -3.00 8.85
CA PRO A 60 -1.93 -2.92 10.18
C PRO A 60 -0.93 -2.52 11.29
N TRP A 61 0.35 -2.46 10.98
CA TRP A 61 1.46 -1.99 11.82
C TRP A 61 2.62 -1.53 10.94
N PRO A 62 3.56 -0.74 11.49
CA PRO A 62 4.77 -0.37 10.76
C PRO A 62 5.56 -1.61 10.34
N ASN A 63 5.99 -1.69 9.08
CA ASN A 63 6.75 -2.82 8.57
C ASN A 63 7.96 -2.37 7.73
N SER A 64 8.94 -3.26 7.60
CA SER A 64 10.12 -3.01 6.79
C SER A 64 9.81 -3.01 5.30
N ALA A 65 10.27 -1.99 4.60
CA ALA A 65 10.24 -1.92 3.15
C ALA A 65 11.35 -2.75 2.49
N MET A 66 12.41 -3.11 3.23
CA MET A 66 13.62 -3.74 2.73
C MET A 66 14.05 -4.92 3.60
N ASP A 67 14.87 -5.79 3.03
CA ASP A 67 15.68 -6.74 3.78
C ASP A 67 16.88 -6.00 4.35
N GLY A 68 17.03 -6.03 5.68
CA GLY A 68 18.05 -5.20 6.31
C GLY A 68 18.15 -5.36 7.81
N TYR A 69 18.43 -4.26 8.48
CA TYR A 69 18.64 -4.20 9.92
C TYR A 69 17.83 -3.05 10.51
N ALA A 70 16.91 -3.36 11.41
CA ALA A 70 16.16 -2.38 12.19
C ALA A 70 17.00 -1.95 13.40
N LEU A 71 17.10 -0.65 13.65
CA LEU A 71 17.85 -0.10 14.75
C LEU A 71 17.17 1.16 15.30
N ARG A 72 17.60 1.59 16.49
CA ARG A 72 17.31 2.91 17.03
C ARG A 72 18.45 3.84 16.68
N LEU A 73 18.17 4.87 15.90
CA LEU A 73 19.21 5.74 15.35
C LEU A 73 20.06 6.43 16.42
N CYS A 74 19.45 6.84 17.55
CA CYS A 74 20.19 7.48 18.63
C CYS A 74 21.17 6.54 19.39
N ASP A 75 21.02 5.23 19.24
CA ASP A 75 21.92 4.24 19.84
C ASP A 75 23.15 3.96 18.97
N TRP A 76 23.14 4.42 17.72
CA TRP A 76 24.24 4.18 16.79
C TRP A 76 25.18 5.37 16.68
N ALA A 77 26.41 5.19 17.16
CA ALA A 77 27.47 6.19 17.12
C ALA A 77 28.58 5.87 16.10
N GLY A 78 28.28 4.97 15.13
CA GLY A 78 29.26 4.50 14.13
C GLY A 78 29.98 3.19 14.51
N GLU A 79 29.76 2.68 15.71
CA GLU A 79 30.32 1.41 16.16
C GLU A 79 29.44 0.22 15.79
N PRO A 80 30.03 -0.99 15.49
CA PRO A 80 29.25 -2.16 15.12
C PRO A 80 28.27 -2.60 16.22
N LEU A 81 26.99 -2.77 15.85
CA LEU A 81 25.90 -3.21 16.73
C LEU A 81 25.76 -4.73 16.77
N VAL A 82 25.35 -5.26 17.92
CA VAL A 82 24.98 -6.67 18.08
C VAL A 82 23.60 -6.93 17.44
N VAL A 83 23.46 -8.02 16.70
CA VAL A 83 22.17 -8.47 16.18
C VAL A 83 21.43 -9.25 17.26
N SER A 84 20.43 -8.63 17.90
CA SER A 84 19.71 -9.21 19.06
C SER A 84 18.61 -10.19 18.67
N GLN A 85 18.04 -10.05 17.47
CA GLN A 85 16.96 -10.92 16.98
C GLN A 85 16.90 -10.91 15.43
N ARG A 86 16.15 -11.90 14.89
CA ARG A 86 15.79 -11.97 13.46
C ARG A 86 14.28 -12.00 13.33
N ILE A 87 13.71 -11.14 12.47
CA ILE A 87 12.27 -10.90 12.37
C ILE A 87 11.83 -11.16 10.93
N PHE A 88 11.03 -12.20 10.73
CA PHE A 88 10.44 -12.52 9.44
C PHE A 88 9.01 -12.00 9.35
N ALA A 89 8.51 -11.82 8.11
CA ALA A 89 7.11 -11.48 7.88
C ALA A 89 6.18 -12.49 8.58
N GLY A 90 5.15 -11.97 9.26
CA GLY A 90 4.20 -12.78 10.01
C GLY A 90 4.64 -13.18 11.43
N GLN A 91 5.82 -12.75 11.87
CA GLN A 91 6.29 -12.96 13.25
C GLN A 91 6.09 -11.68 14.08
N ALA A 92 5.70 -11.85 15.36
CA ALA A 92 5.68 -10.74 16.31
C ALA A 92 7.10 -10.55 16.89
N PRO A 93 7.74 -9.38 16.72
CA PRO A 93 9.06 -9.14 17.29
C PRO A 93 8.98 -8.87 18.79
N ALA A 94 10.07 -9.14 19.50
CA ALA A 94 10.30 -8.55 20.81
C ALA A 94 10.71 -7.06 20.66
N PRO A 95 10.52 -6.22 21.70
CA PRO A 95 11.07 -4.88 21.70
C PRO A 95 12.59 -4.90 21.45
N LEU A 96 13.10 -3.90 20.74
CA LEU A 96 14.52 -3.81 20.44
C LEU A 96 15.30 -3.48 21.70
N ALA A 97 16.30 -4.30 22.04
CA ALA A 97 17.18 -4.04 23.15
C ALA A 97 18.08 -2.82 22.86
N ASP A 98 18.37 -2.02 23.89
CA ASP A 98 19.20 -0.82 23.78
C ASP A 98 20.60 -1.17 23.24
N GLY A 99 21.12 -0.34 22.35
CA GLY A 99 22.45 -0.52 21.75
C GLY A 99 22.57 -1.75 20.81
N THR A 100 21.45 -2.29 20.33
CA THR A 100 21.44 -3.43 19.39
C THR A 100 20.72 -3.08 18.10
N CYS A 101 20.83 -3.99 17.11
CA CYS A 101 19.96 -3.98 15.94
C CYS A 101 19.24 -5.33 15.80
N ALA A 102 18.22 -5.37 14.95
CA ALA A 102 17.50 -6.58 14.60
C ALA A 102 17.66 -6.86 13.09
N ARG A 103 18.04 -8.08 12.71
CA ARG A 103 17.93 -8.51 11.31
C ARG A 103 16.46 -8.60 10.95
N ILE A 104 16.04 -7.84 9.94
CA ILE A 104 14.63 -7.75 9.52
C ILE A 104 14.49 -8.04 8.03
N PHE A 105 13.34 -8.54 7.62
CA PHE A 105 13.03 -8.85 6.23
C PHE A 105 11.82 -8.05 5.75
N THR A 106 11.73 -7.82 4.45
CA THR A 106 10.64 -7.07 3.81
C THR A 106 9.27 -7.58 4.28
N GLY A 107 8.41 -6.66 4.69
CA GLY A 107 7.07 -6.97 5.21
C GLY A 107 7.03 -7.44 6.67
N ALA A 108 8.20 -7.64 7.30
CA ALA A 108 8.25 -7.96 8.73
C ALA A 108 7.91 -6.72 9.58
N PRO A 109 7.17 -6.88 10.71
CA PRO A 109 6.87 -5.78 11.59
C PRO A 109 8.14 -5.20 12.22
N VAL A 110 8.22 -3.87 12.23
CA VAL A 110 9.33 -3.15 12.88
C VAL A 110 9.19 -3.32 14.39
N PRO A 111 10.26 -3.74 15.11
CA PRO A 111 10.20 -3.91 16.55
C PRO A 111 10.02 -2.57 17.27
N GLU A 112 9.28 -2.59 18.37
CA GLU A 112 9.16 -1.43 19.24
C GLU A 112 10.53 -0.93 19.67
N GLY A 113 10.77 0.37 19.58
CA GLY A 113 12.03 1.02 19.86
C GLY A 113 12.97 1.20 18.67
N ALA A 114 12.71 0.56 17.51
CA ALA A 114 13.42 0.87 16.27
C ALA A 114 12.72 2.02 15.54
N ASP A 115 13.52 2.91 14.95
CA ASP A 115 13.06 4.08 14.18
C ASP A 115 13.72 4.20 12.80
N CYS A 116 14.53 3.20 12.42
CA CYS A 116 15.25 3.16 11.15
C CYS A 116 15.44 1.70 10.71
N VAL A 117 15.38 1.45 9.40
CA VAL A 117 15.82 0.19 8.78
C VAL A 117 16.85 0.52 7.72
N GLU A 118 18.07 -0.02 7.87
CA GLU A 118 19.10 0.06 6.84
C GLU A 118 19.10 -1.21 5.98
N MET A 119 19.27 -1.03 4.67
CA MET A 119 19.35 -2.15 3.72
C MET A 119 20.57 -3.02 3.98
N GLN A 120 20.43 -4.32 3.77
CA GLN A 120 21.53 -5.27 3.93
C GLN A 120 22.72 -4.98 3.01
N GLU A 121 22.48 -4.36 1.85
CA GLU A 121 23.50 -3.98 0.87
C GLU A 121 24.47 -2.91 1.39
N ASN A 122 24.02 -2.09 2.34
CA ASN A 122 24.81 -1.04 2.99
C ASN A 122 25.35 -1.48 4.36
N ALA A 123 25.19 -2.77 4.70
CA ALA A 123 25.61 -3.33 5.97
C ALA A 123 26.90 -4.15 5.82
N VAL A 124 27.83 -3.98 6.77
CA VAL A 124 29.04 -4.78 6.88
C VAL A 124 28.89 -5.70 8.09
N VAL A 125 28.87 -7.00 7.84
CA VAL A 125 28.85 -8.02 8.88
C VAL A 125 30.31 -8.36 9.26
N HIS A 126 30.64 -8.17 10.54
CA HIS A 126 31.97 -8.44 11.09
C HIS A 126 32.14 -9.90 11.49
N ALA A 127 33.38 -10.32 11.75
CA ALA A 127 33.72 -11.70 12.14
C ALA A 127 33.08 -12.14 13.47
N ASP A 128 32.73 -11.19 14.33
CA ASP A 128 32.03 -11.39 15.62
C ASP A 128 30.51 -11.25 15.50
N GLU A 129 29.96 -11.32 14.26
CA GLU A 129 28.55 -11.22 13.91
C GLU A 129 27.90 -9.86 14.24
N ARG A 130 28.67 -8.86 14.64
CA ARG A 130 28.18 -7.47 14.74
C ARG A 130 28.06 -6.84 13.37
N VAL A 131 27.24 -5.77 13.27
CA VAL A 131 26.93 -5.11 12.00
C VAL A 131 27.19 -3.61 12.12
N SER A 132 27.88 -3.05 11.13
CA SER A 132 28.00 -1.60 10.93
C SER A 132 27.41 -1.19 9.59
N PHE A 133 27.16 0.10 9.42
CA PHE A 133 26.51 0.65 8.23
C PHE A 133 27.44 1.65 7.54
N THR A 134 27.41 1.66 6.21
CA THR A 134 28.29 2.46 5.37
C THR A 134 27.68 3.79 4.93
N GLU A 135 26.36 3.88 4.94
CA GLU A 135 25.61 5.04 4.46
C GLU A 135 25.00 5.83 5.64
N PRO A 136 24.74 7.13 5.47
CA PRO A 136 24.02 7.94 6.45
C PRO A 136 22.61 7.37 6.70
N LEU A 137 22.22 7.31 7.97
CA LEU A 137 20.92 6.80 8.42
C LEU A 137 19.97 7.95 8.76
N HIS A 138 18.68 7.71 8.55
CA HIS A 138 17.61 8.68 8.83
C HIS A 138 16.47 8.03 9.59
N ILE A 139 15.79 8.80 10.44
CA ILE A 139 14.53 8.37 11.07
C ILE A 139 13.51 8.05 9.98
N ASP A 140 12.70 7.01 10.21
CA ASP A 140 11.67 6.47 9.31
C ASP A 140 12.20 5.89 8.00
N GLN A 141 13.53 5.80 7.82
CA GLN A 141 14.14 5.22 6.64
C GLN A 141 13.69 3.76 6.45
N ASN A 142 13.20 3.44 5.23
CA ASN A 142 12.73 2.12 4.83
C ASN A 142 11.65 1.50 5.75
N ILE A 143 10.89 2.32 6.46
CA ILE A 143 9.74 1.90 7.26
C ILE A 143 8.46 2.33 6.53
N ARG A 144 7.55 1.38 6.27
CA ARG A 144 6.19 1.68 5.86
C ARG A 144 5.35 1.90 7.11
N PRO A 145 4.80 3.09 7.33
CA PRO A 145 3.98 3.35 8.52
C PRO A 145 2.67 2.56 8.48
N GLN A 146 2.09 2.34 9.67
CA GLN A 146 0.73 1.82 9.80
C GLN A 146 -0.25 2.73 9.04
N GLY A 147 -1.20 2.13 8.31
CA GLY A 147 -2.23 2.88 7.59
C GLY A 147 -1.71 3.65 6.37
N GLN A 148 -0.53 3.37 5.86
CA GLN A 148 0.04 4.08 4.71
C GLN A 148 -0.85 4.01 3.46
N GLU A 149 -1.54 2.90 3.25
CA GLU A 149 -2.38 2.68 2.07
C GLU A 149 -3.84 3.05 2.32
N THR A 150 -4.35 2.73 3.51
CA THR A 150 -5.69 3.12 3.97
C THR A 150 -5.79 3.01 5.49
N THR A 151 -6.65 3.83 6.08
CA THR A 151 -6.90 3.86 7.52
C THR A 151 -8.33 3.45 7.85
N VAL A 152 -8.56 3.02 9.11
CA VAL A 152 -9.91 2.72 9.61
C VAL A 152 -10.83 3.92 9.42
N GLY A 153 -11.99 3.70 8.80
CA GLY A 153 -12.99 4.73 8.52
C GLY A 153 -12.82 5.46 7.20
N GLU A 154 -11.77 5.18 6.45
CA GLU A 154 -11.53 5.72 5.12
C GLU A 154 -12.37 5.03 4.07
N LEU A 155 -12.80 5.77 3.04
CA LEU A 155 -13.47 5.23 1.86
C LEU A 155 -12.45 4.54 0.97
N VAL A 156 -12.70 3.27 0.65
CA VAL A 156 -11.81 2.41 -0.17
C VAL A 156 -12.25 2.41 -1.64
#